data_320acb1b94eaa85a387e594e9e067e22
#
_entry.id   320acb1b94eaa85a387e594e9e067e22
#
_cell.length_a   1.000
_cell.length_b   1.000
_cell.length_c   1.000
_cell.angle_alpha   90.00
_cell.angle_beta   90.00
_cell.angle_gamma   90.00
#
_symmetry.space_group_name_H-M   'P 1'
#
loop_
_entity.id
_entity.type
_entity.pdbx_description
1 polymer ?
#
loop_
_entity_poly.entity_id
_entity_poly.type
_entity_poly.pdbx_seq_one_letter_code
_entity_poly.pdbx_strand_id
1 'polypeptide(L)'
;MPKYAPKYQVEWKIAQRLYFSDQNNVRSSRPAVRVALLGIMIGVLIMIVAISVVIGFKREITQKVAGFGSHIQVVNFDNNSTYELQPIRVTDSLLNAIRQIDHVTHISQFATKPGIIKTDSTFQGIVFKGTDYWDYFSQNIIEGTLPENENEILLSKELANSLRVQVDDRLLCYF
;
A
#
# COMPACT_ATOMS: atom_id res chain seq x y z
N MET A 1 4.70 56.22 21.74
CA MET A 1 4.97 54.98 20.98
C MET A 1 3.62 54.44 20.43
N PRO A 2 3.33 54.48 19.12
CA PRO A 2 2.09 53.95 18.61
C PRO A 2 2.13 52.41 18.63
N LYS A 3 1.20 51.75 19.34
CA LYS A 3 1.00 50.32 19.32
C LYS A 3 0.47 49.96 17.93
N TYR A 4 1.32 49.31 17.13
CA TYR A 4 0.87 48.65 15.89
C TYR A 4 -0.11 47.55 16.28
N ALA A 5 -1.40 47.76 16.00
CA ALA A 5 -2.37 46.69 16.08
C ALA A 5 -2.01 45.60 15.07
N PRO A 6 -2.03 44.31 15.43
CA PRO A 6 -1.67 43.27 14.50
C PRO A 6 -2.59 43.30 13.28
N LYS A 7 -1.99 43.31 12.08
CA LYS A 7 -2.61 43.44 10.77
C LYS A 7 -3.86 42.55 10.59
N TYR A 8 -3.87 41.37 11.16
CA TYR A 8 -4.96 40.40 11.13
C TYR A 8 -6.25 40.83 11.86
N GLN A 9 -6.17 41.72 12.85
CA GLN A 9 -7.36 42.22 13.55
C GLN A 9 -8.17 43.19 12.70
N VAL A 10 -7.53 43.93 11.81
CA VAL A 10 -8.19 44.86 10.89
C VAL A 10 -8.91 44.07 9.79
N GLU A 11 -8.24 43.09 9.20
CA GLU A 11 -8.78 42.21 8.17
C GLU A 11 -10.02 41.44 8.70
N TRP A 12 -9.94 40.91 9.90
CA TRP A 12 -11.05 40.23 10.57
C TRP A 12 -12.23 41.14 10.83
N LYS A 13 -12.02 42.36 11.33
CA LYS A 13 -13.08 43.35 11.56
C LYS A 13 -13.74 43.80 10.25
N ILE A 14 -12.97 43.96 9.18
CA ILE A 14 -13.52 44.30 7.86
C ILE A 14 -14.39 43.15 7.34
N ALA A 15 -13.89 41.90 7.43
CA ALA A 15 -14.65 40.72 7.01
C ALA A 15 -15.95 40.59 7.81
N GLN A 16 -15.90 40.76 9.13
CA GLN A 16 -17.08 40.72 10.01
C GLN A 16 -18.10 41.81 9.68
N ARG A 17 -17.63 43.04 9.40
CA ARG A 17 -18.47 44.16 9.02
C ARG A 17 -19.13 43.99 7.67
N LEU A 18 -18.40 43.44 6.68
CA LEU A 18 -18.94 43.08 5.37
C LEU A 18 -20.04 42.01 5.45
N TYR A 19 -19.84 41.03 6.34
CA TYR A 19 -20.75 39.90 6.47
C TYR A 19 -22.00 40.24 7.30
N PHE A 20 -21.89 41.04 8.38
CA PHE A 20 -22.93 41.35 9.35
C PHE A 20 -23.51 42.77 9.24
N SER A 21 -22.98 43.65 8.36
CA SER A 21 -23.50 45.01 8.23
C SER A 21 -24.93 45.04 7.67
N ASP A 22 -25.82 45.64 8.44
CA ASP A 22 -27.27 45.71 8.15
C ASP A 22 -27.72 47.02 7.46
N GLN A 23 -26.83 47.62 6.67
CA GLN A 23 -27.20 48.82 5.93
C GLN A 23 -28.01 48.49 4.66
N ASN A 24 -29.19 49.04 4.62
CA ASN A 24 -30.32 48.77 3.71
C ASN A 24 -30.09 48.88 2.19
N ASN A 25 -28.90 49.17 1.69
CA ASN A 25 -28.65 49.41 0.25
C ASN A 25 -27.86 48.30 -0.49
N VAL A 26 -27.54 47.18 0.15
CA VAL A 26 -26.74 46.11 -0.51
C VAL A 26 -27.47 44.75 -0.47
N ARG A 27 -28.81 44.80 -0.62
CA ARG A 27 -29.68 43.62 -0.56
C ARG A 27 -29.40 42.61 -1.69
N SER A 28 -28.76 43.02 -2.79
CA SER A 28 -28.54 42.19 -3.96
C SER A 28 -27.22 41.38 -3.95
N SER A 29 -26.20 41.80 -3.18
CA SER A 29 -24.88 41.12 -3.20
C SER A 29 -24.70 40.03 -2.15
N ARG A 30 -25.53 40.02 -1.09
CA ARG A 30 -25.44 39.01 -0.01
C ARG A 30 -25.61 37.56 -0.49
N PRO A 31 -26.62 37.22 -1.33
CA PRO A 31 -26.71 35.84 -1.84
C PRO A 31 -25.53 35.45 -2.72
N ALA A 32 -25.01 36.37 -3.54
CA ALA A 32 -23.86 36.10 -4.40
C ALA A 32 -22.59 35.79 -3.59
N VAL A 33 -22.31 36.55 -2.51
CA VAL A 33 -21.14 36.29 -1.63
C VAL A 33 -21.28 34.94 -0.91
N ARG A 34 -22.51 34.59 -0.46
CA ARG A 34 -22.71 33.27 0.18
C ARG A 34 -22.51 32.11 -0.78
N VAL A 35 -23.00 32.23 -2.01
CA VAL A 35 -22.76 31.20 -3.05
C VAL A 35 -21.29 31.09 -3.40
N ALA A 36 -20.58 32.21 -3.53
CA ALA A 36 -19.14 32.20 -3.77
C ALA A 36 -18.36 31.55 -2.62
N LEU A 37 -18.71 31.86 -1.37
CA LEU A 37 -18.10 31.27 -0.19
C LEU A 37 -18.32 29.74 -0.13
N LEU A 38 -19.56 29.30 -0.39
CA LEU A 38 -19.89 27.87 -0.47
C LEU A 38 -19.12 27.18 -1.58
N GLY A 39 -18.99 27.83 -2.74
CA GLY A 39 -18.19 27.30 -3.86
C GLY A 39 -16.73 27.08 -3.49
N ILE A 40 -16.10 28.06 -2.84
CA ILE A 40 -14.71 27.94 -2.36
C ILE A 40 -14.60 26.84 -1.30
N MET A 41 -15.54 26.78 -0.35
CA MET A 41 -15.53 25.77 0.71
C MET A 41 -15.63 24.35 0.13
N ILE A 42 -16.54 24.13 -0.81
CA ILE A 42 -16.69 22.84 -1.50
C ILE A 42 -15.43 22.52 -2.31
N GLY A 43 -14.84 23.49 -3.02
CA GLY A 43 -13.62 23.29 -3.78
C GLY A 43 -12.44 22.85 -2.91
N VAL A 44 -12.23 23.51 -1.77
CA VAL A 44 -11.19 23.13 -0.81
C VAL A 44 -11.45 21.76 -0.21
N LEU A 45 -12.70 21.45 0.13
CA LEU A 45 -13.09 20.13 0.66
C LEU A 45 -12.76 19.01 -0.34
N ILE A 46 -13.12 19.19 -1.61
CA ILE A 46 -12.82 18.22 -2.66
C ILE A 46 -11.29 18.02 -2.81
N MET A 47 -10.50 19.10 -2.76
CA MET A 47 -9.03 18.99 -2.82
C MET A 47 -8.49 18.16 -1.65
N ILE A 48 -8.94 18.43 -0.43
CA ILE A 48 -8.46 17.69 0.76
C ILE A 48 -8.83 16.21 0.65
N VAL A 49 -10.06 15.89 0.25
CA VAL A 49 -10.51 14.52 0.05
C VAL A 49 -9.68 13.83 -1.03
N ALA A 50 -9.46 14.48 -2.17
CA ALA A 50 -8.69 13.90 -3.26
C ALA A 50 -7.24 13.58 -2.85
N ILE A 51 -6.57 14.50 -2.17
CA ILE A 51 -5.20 14.28 -1.66
C ILE A 51 -5.19 13.15 -0.63
N SER A 52 -6.15 13.11 0.28
CA SER A 52 -6.24 12.06 1.32
C SER A 52 -6.43 10.68 0.72
N VAL A 53 -7.28 10.55 -0.31
CA VAL A 53 -7.49 9.29 -1.03
C VAL A 53 -6.21 8.83 -1.73
N VAL A 54 -5.52 9.73 -2.43
CA VAL A 54 -4.27 9.40 -3.14
C VAL A 54 -3.18 8.92 -2.17
N ILE A 55 -3.00 9.64 -1.06
CA ILE A 55 -1.99 9.28 -0.05
C ILE A 55 -2.35 7.95 0.62
N GLY A 56 -3.62 7.76 1.00
CA GLY A 56 -4.11 6.52 1.61
C GLY A 56 -3.92 5.32 0.69
N PHE A 57 -4.33 5.45 -0.57
CA PHE A 57 -4.20 4.39 -1.58
C PHE A 57 -2.73 4.02 -1.86
N LYS A 58 -1.86 5.04 -2.02
CA LYS A 58 -0.42 4.81 -2.20
C LYS A 58 0.17 4.03 -1.02
N ARG A 59 -0.18 4.41 0.21
CA ARG A 59 0.32 3.74 1.41
C ARG A 59 -0.14 2.29 1.48
N GLU A 60 -1.43 2.04 1.25
CA GLU A 60 -2.02 0.70 1.26
C GLU A 60 -1.38 -0.24 0.24
N ILE A 61 -1.24 0.23 -1.01
CA ILE A 61 -0.58 -0.56 -2.06
C ILE A 61 0.87 -0.82 -1.71
N THR A 62 1.61 0.21 -1.27
CA THR A 62 3.02 0.04 -0.92
C THR A 62 3.19 -0.99 0.19
N GLN A 63 2.35 -0.97 1.22
CA GLN A 63 2.39 -1.95 2.30
C GLN A 63 2.12 -3.38 1.82
N LYS A 64 1.12 -3.58 0.96
CA LYS A 64 0.79 -4.91 0.42
C LYS A 64 1.88 -5.44 -0.50
N VAL A 65 2.38 -4.62 -1.41
CA VAL A 65 3.45 -5.03 -2.34
C VAL A 65 4.76 -5.29 -1.60
N ALA A 66 5.13 -4.41 -0.69
CA ALA A 66 6.35 -4.58 0.10
C ALA A 66 6.27 -5.75 1.09
N GLY A 67 5.08 -5.99 1.66
CA GLY A 67 4.85 -7.13 2.55
C GLY A 67 5.02 -8.48 1.85
N PHE A 68 4.51 -8.59 0.61
CA PHE A 68 4.69 -9.80 -0.20
C PHE A 68 6.07 -9.87 -0.86
N GLY A 69 6.55 -8.76 -1.42
CA GLY A 69 7.73 -8.71 -2.30
C GLY A 69 9.01 -8.19 -1.66
N SER A 70 8.96 -7.66 -0.43
CA SER A 70 10.00 -6.83 0.20
C SER A 70 10.19 -5.45 -0.45
N HIS A 71 10.80 -4.50 0.29
CA HIS A 71 11.07 -3.15 -0.23
C HIS A 71 12.24 -3.12 -1.21
N ILE A 72 13.25 -3.95 -0.97
CA ILE A 72 14.46 -4.08 -1.79
C ILE A 72 14.76 -5.56 -1.97
N GLN A 73 15.02 -5.96 -3.19
CA GLN A 73 15.44 -7.32 -3.52
C GLN A 73 16.85 -7.28 -4.11
N VAL A 74 17.72 -8.14 -3.62
CA VAL A 74 19.05 -8.37 -4.17
C VAL A 74 19.00 -9.67 -4.97
N VAL A 75 19.17 -9.54 -6.28
CA VAL A 75 19.11 -10.66 -7.23
C VAL A 75 20.37 -10.73 -8.08
N ASN A 76 20.58 -11.84 -8.79
CA ASN A 76 21.72 -11.96 -9.69
C ASN A 76 21.59 -10.98 -10.86
N PHE A 77 22.73 -10.42 -11.30
CA PHE A 77 22.78 -9.47 -12.41
C PHE A 77 22.35 -10.09 -13.76
N ASP A 78 22.59 -11.38 -13.95
CA ASP A 78 22.25 -12.12 -15.19
C ASP A 78 20.75 -12.50 -15.31
N ASN A 79 19.91 -11.95 -14.50
CA ASN A 79 18.46 -12.24 -14.45
C ASN A 79 17.67 -11.75 -15.69
N ASN A 80 18.29 -11.65 -16.83
CA ASN A 80 17.78 -10.85 -17.95
C ASN A 80 16.69 -11.52 -18.80
N SER A 81 16.25 -12.77 -18.56
CA SER A 81 15.29 -13.33 -19.53
C SER A 81 14.46 -14.54 -19.11
N THR A 82 14.51 -15.00 -17.88
CA THR A 82 13.80 -16.23 -17.52
C THR A 82 13.02 -16.04 -16.23
N TYR A 83 11.82 -16.62 -16.15
CA TYR A 83 11.03 -16.70 -14.93
C TYR A 83 11.72 -17.44 -13.78
N GLU A 84 12.85 -18.08 -14.06
CA GLU A 84 13.69 -18.77 -13.11
C GLU A 84 14.87 -17.88 -12.72
N LEU A 85 14.81 -17.32 -11.52
CA LEU A 85 15.86 -16.48 -10.96
C LEU A 85 17.13 -17.32 -10.71
N GLN A 86 18.27 -16.88 -11.24
CA GLN A 86 19.53 -17.50 -10.89
C GLN A 86 19.89 -17.21 -9.42
N PRO A 87 20.26 -18.24 -8.65
CA PRO A 87 20.55 -18.04 -7.23
C PRO A 87 21.81 -17.20 -7.03
N ILE A 88 21.79 -16.38 -5.99
CA ILE A 88 22.99 -15.70 -5.50
C ILE A 88 23.62 -16.50 -4.35
N ARG A 89 24.93 -16.40 -4.19
CA ARG A 89 25.59 -16.95 -3.01
C ARG A 89 25.41 -15.99 -1.84
N VAL A 90 24.64 -16.43 -0.87
CA VAL A 90 24.46 -15.70 0.38
C VAL A 90 25.57 -16.13 1.33
N THR A 91 26.48 -15.22 1.69
CA THR A 91 27.55 -15.44 2.65
C THR A 91 27.27 -14.64 3.93
N ASP A 92 27.75 -15.11 5.08
CA ASP A 92 27.61 -14.39 6.35
C ASP A 92 28.21 -12.99 6.30
N SER A 93 29.30 -12.83 5.54
CA SER A 93 29.92 -11.52 5.31
C SER A 93 28.97 -10.55 4.61
N LEU A 94 28.25 -11.02 3.59
CA LEU A 94 27.25 -10.21 2.87
C LEU A 94 26.08 -9.84 3.80
N LEU A 95 25.54 -10.79 4.54
CA LEU A 95 24.45 -10.55 5.49
C LEU A 95 24.85 -9.54 6.56
N ASN A 96 26.05 -9.66 7.11
CA ASN A 96 26.59 -8.73 8.10
C ASN A 96 26.80 -7.33 7.52
N ALA A 97 27.28 -7.22 6.28
CA ALA A 97 27.42 -5.93 5.62
C ALA A 97 26.07 -5.24 5.40
N ILE A 98 25.04 -5.99 5.00
CA ILE A 98 23.69 -5.44 4.81
C ILE A 98 23.07 -5.04 6.17
N ARG A 99 23.28 -5.82 7.24
CA ARG A 99 22.78 -5.48 8.59
C ARG A 99 23.36 -4.20 9.15
N GLN A 100 24.54 -3.79 8.70
CA GLN A 100 25.20 -2.54 9.13
C GLN A 100 24.67 -1.30 8.41
N ILE A 101 23.85 -1.47 7.38
CA ILE A 101 23.25 -0.34 6.66
C ILE A 101 22.10 0.25 7.51
N ASP A 102 22.15 1.56 7.70
CA ASP A 102 21.09 2.28 8.43
C ASP A 102 19.72 2.04 7.78
N HIS A 103 18.69 1.92 8.63
CA HIS A 103 17.30 1.70 8.23
C HIS A 103 16.98 0.30 7.65
N VAL A 104 17.90 -0.66 7.66
CA VAL A 104 17.58 -2.06 7.41
C VAL A 104 17.02 -2.68 8.69
N THR A 105 15.73 -2.98 8.69
CA THR A 105 15.03 -3.55 9.86
C THR A 105 14.98 -5.06 9.83
N HIS A 106 14.86 -5.65 8.64
CA HIS A 106 14.76 -7.09 8.47
C HIS A 106 15.43 -7.54 7.16
N ILE A 107 16.05 -8.72 7.20
CA ILE A 107 16.63 -9.38 6.04
C ILE A 107 16.06 -10.79 5.99
N SER A 108 15.46 -11.16 4.88
CA SER A 108 14.96 -12.51 4.63
C SER A 108 15.50 -13.06 3.33
N GLN A 109 15.60 -14.39 3.27
CA GLN A 109 15.93 -15.09 2.05
C GLN A 109 14.64 -15.55 1.37
N PHE A 110 14.67 -15.57 0.05
CA PHE A 110 13.56 -16.11 -0.72
C PHE A 110 14.07 -16.85 -1.95
N ALA A 111 13.27 -17.81 -2.41
CA ALA A 111 13.49 -18.49 -3.68
C ALA A 111 12.16 -18.48 -4.46
N THR A 112 12.26 -18.36 -5.77
CA THR A 112 11.09 -18.48 -6.65
C THR A 112 11.34 -19.57 -7.68
N LYS A 113 10.29 -20.38 -7.94
CA LYS A 113 10.34 -21.42 -8.96
C LYS A 113 9.02 -21.44 -9.73
N PRO A 114 9.03 -21.30 -11.06
CA PRO A 114 7.84 -21.48 -11.87
C PRO A 114 7.42 -22.95 -11.84
N GLY A 115 6.12 -23.18 -11.86
CA GLY A 115 5.57 -24.52 -11.87
C GLY A 115 4.10 -24.52 -12.23
N ILE A 116 3.49 -25.68 -12.19
CA ILE A 116 2.09 -25.91 -12.54
C ILE A 116 1.42 -26.64 -11.38
N ILE A 117 0.31 -26.10 -10.91
CA ILE A 117 -0.61 -26.84 -10.05
C ILE A 117 -1.66 -27.51 -10.91
N LYS A 118 -1.85 -28.80 -10.69
CA LYS A 118 -2.87 -29.60 -11.34
C LYS A 118 -3.86 -30.13 -10.33
N THR A 119 -5.15 -29.96 -10.63
CA THR A 119 -6.27 -30.60 -9.95
C THR A 119 -6.96 -31.56 -10.93
N ASP A 120 -7.95 -32.32 -10.47
CA ASP A 120 -8.69 -33.24 -11.31
C ASP A 120 -9.41 -32.56 -12.50
N SER A 121 -9.76 -31.28 -12.34
CA SER A 121 -10.58 -30.55 -13.30
C SER A 121 -9.83 -29.45 -14.05
N THR A 122 -8.68 -28.98 -13.55
CA THR A 122 -7.99 -27.82 -14.14
C THR A 122 -6.50 -27.84 -13.81
N PHE A 123 -5.73 -27.02 -14.54
CA PHE A 123 -4.32 -26.76 -14.26
C PHE A 123 -4.06 -25.24 -14.32
N GLN A 124 -3.14 -24.78 -13.52
CA GLN A 124 -2.77 -23.37 -13.45
C GLN A 124 -1.26 -23.22 -13.34
N GLY A 125 -0.68 -22.42 -14.25
CA GLY A 125 0.73 -22.00 -14.13
C GLY A 125 0.86 -20.95 -13.03
N ILE A 126 1.82 -21.16 -12.16
CA ILE A 126 2.10 -20.27 -11.03
C ILE A 126 3.60 -20.12 -10.80
N VAL A 127 3.98 -19.17 -9.97
CA VAL A 127 5.33 -19.07 -9.44
C VAL A 127 5.28 -19.38 -7.93
N PHE A 128 5.93 -20.44 -7.53
CA PHE A 128 6.09 -20.76 -6.12
C PHE A 128 7.13 -19.83 -5.51
N LYS A 129 6.87 -19.37 -4.30
CA LYS A 129 7.78 -18.55 -3.51
C LYS A 129 8.03 -19.22 -2.18
N GLY A 130 9.27 -19.63 -1.95
CA GLY A 130 9.76 -20.02 -0.63
C GLY A 130 10.33 -18.81 0.09
N THR A 131 10.06 -18.67 1.37
CA THR A 131 10.57 -17.58 2.21
C THR A 131 10.73 -18.05 3.65
N ASP A 132 11.65 -17.45 4.37
CA ASP A 132 11.86 -17.63 5.81
C ASP A 132 11.12 -16.57 6.64
N TYR A 133 10.43 -15.62 6.01
CA TYR A 133 9.71 -14.54 6.67
C TYR A 133 8.20 -14.69 6.56
N TRP A 134 7.57 -15.07 7.67
CA TRP A 134 6.16 -15.41 7.73
C TRP A 134 5.28 -14.34 8.39
N ASP A 135 5.85 -13.30 9.01
CA ASP A 135 5.08 -12.30 9.77
C ASP A 135 3.99 -11.61 8.95
N TYR A 136 4.29 -11.30 7.69
CA TYR A 136 3.31 -10.71 6.79
C TYR A 136 2.17 -11.67 6.47
N PHE A 137 2.51 -12.93 6.22
CA PHE A 137 1.52 -13.95 5.84
C PHE A 137 0.64 -14.32 7.03
N SER A 138 1.20 -14.45 8.23
CA SER A 138 0.45 -14.80 9.44
C SER A 138 -0.70 -13.84 9.73
N GLN A 139 -0.51 -12.55 9.45
CA GLN A 139 -1.52 -11.51 9.65
C GLN A 139 -2.61 -11.49 8.57
N ASN A 140 -2.39 -12.15 7.43
CA ASN A 140 -3.26 -12.12 6.27
C ASN A 140 -3.91 -13.48 5.95
N ILE A 141 -3.75 -14.49 6.81
CA ILE A 141 -4.44 -15.77 6.66
C ILE A 141 -5.93 -15.58 6.89
N ILE A 142 -6.73 -16.08 5.96
CA ILE A 142 -8.19 -16.04 6.03
C ILE A 142 -8.72 -17.37 6.55
N GLU A 143 -8.15 -18.48 6.08
CA GLU A 143 -8.53 -19.85 6.43
C GLU A 143 -7.28 -20.72 6.52
N GLY A 144 -7.26 -21.69 7.48
CA GLY A 144 -6.13 -22.57 7.70
C GLY A 144 -5.04 -21.98 8.60
N THR A 145 -3.85 -22.51 8.49
CA THR A 145 -2.66 -22.16 9.27
C THR A 145 -1.45 -21.91 8.38
N LEU A 146 -0.38 -21.38 8.96
CA LEU A 146 0.91 -21.31 8.25
C LEU A 146 1.44 -22.72 7.97
N PRO A 147 2.11 -22.93 6.83
CA PRO A 147 2.79 -24.19 6.55
C PRO A 147 3.83 -24.52 7.63
N GLU A 148 3.71 -25.69 8.23
CA GLU A 148 4.66 -26.21 9.22
C GLU A 148 5.61 -27.24 8.61
N ASN A 149 5.22 -27.86 7.50
CA ASN A 149 5.97 -28.92 6.83
C ASN A 149 6.34 -28.51 5.39
N GLU A 150 7.37 -29.16 4.86
CA GLU A 150 7.86 -28.92 3.50
C GLU A 150 6.85 -29.25 2.38
N ASN A 151 5.84 -30.05 2.68
CA ASN A 151 4.79 -30.49 1.75
C ASN A 151 3.52 -29.63 1.84
N GLU A 152 3.54 -28.57 2.61
CA GLU A 152 2.41 -27.67 2.78
C GLU A 152 2.65 -26.37 2.01
N ILE A 153 1.57 -25.83 1.43
CA ILE A 153 1.61 -24.60 0.67
C ILE A 153 0.49 -23.67 1.09
N LEU A 154 0.76 -22.38 1.04
CA LEU A 154 -0.23 -21.32 1.22
C LEU A 154 -0.65 -20.79 -0.15
N LEU A 155 -1.95 -20.74 -0.41
CA LEU A 155 -2.52 -20.23 -1.67
C LEU A 155 -3.22 -18.89 -1.44
N SER A 156 -3.24 -18.05 -2.47
CA SER A 156 -4.15 -16.90 -2.43
C SER A 156 -5.60 -17.38 -2.55
N LYS A 157 -6.53 -16.63 -1.95
CA LYS A 157 -7.97 -16.93 -2.02
C LYS A 157 -8.47 -17.03 -3.45
N GLU A 158 -8.00 -16.14 -4.33
CA GLU A 158 -8.36 -16.12 -5.74
C GLU A 158 -7.90 -17.40 -6.45
N LEU A 159 -6.68 -17.86 -6.17
CA LEU A 159 -6.14 -19.09 -6.74
C LEU A 159 -6.88 -20.31 -6.21
N ALA A 160 -7.14 -20.39 -4.91
CA ALA A 160 -7.91 -21.48 -4.31
C ALA A 160 -9.31 -21.59 -4.93
N ASN A 161 -9.99 -20.45 -5.09
CA ASN A 161 -11.31 -20.41 -5.74
C ASN A 161 -11.24 -20.84 -7.22
N SER A 162 -10.21 -20.43 -7.96
CA SER A 162 -10.00 -20.80 -9.36
C SER A 162 -9.76 -22.31 -9.53
N LEU A 163 -8.99 -22.89 -8.62
CA LEU A 163 -8.70 -24.32 -8.58
C LEU A 163 -9.81 -25.14 -7.94
N ARG A 164 -10.80 -24.50 -7.28
CA ARG A 164 -11.89 -25.12 -6.53
C ARG A 164 -11.40 -26.04 -5.41
N VAL A 165 -10.40 -25.59 -4.67
CA VAL A 165 -9.79 -26.34 -3.59
C VAL A 165 -10.06 -25.66 -2.25
N GLN A 166 -10.06 -26.48 -1.18
CA GLN A 166 -10.26 -26.07 0.21
C GLN A 166 -9.01 -26.36 1.03
N VAL A 167 -9.02 -25.91 2.29
CA VAL A 167 -7.95 -26.23 3.24
C VAL A 167 -7.90 -27.75 3.41
N ASP A 168 -6.69 -28.29 3.51
CA ASP A 168 -6.35 -29.73 3.63
C ASP A 168 -6.54 -30.57 2.34
N ASP A 169 -6.92 -29.95 1.21
CA ASP A 169 -6.92 -30.66 -0.08
C ASP A 169 -5.49 -30.93 -0.56
N ARG A 170 -5.32 -32.07 -1.24
CA ARG A 170 -4.03 -32.45 -1.84
C ARG A 170 -3.92 -31.94 -3.27
N LEU A 171 -2.80 -31.28 -3.56
CA LEU A 171 -2.50 -30.73 -4.86
C LEU A 171 -1.26 -31.38 -5.47
N LEU A 172 -1.32 -31.59 -6.78
CA LEU A 172 -0.15 -32.04 -7.54
C LEU A 172 0.56 -30.83 -8.12
N CYS A 173 1.81 -30.64 -7.69
CA CYS A 173 2.68 -29.57 -8.15
C CYS A 173 3.78 -30.14 -9.03
N TYR A 174 3.98 -29.53 -10.19
CA TYR A 174 5.04 -29.89 -11.15
C TYR A 174 5.98 -28.69 -11.33
N PHE A 175 7.28 -28.93 -11.30
CA PHE A 175 8.35 -27.93 -11.42
C PHE A 175 9.20 -28.16 -12.66
#